data_3f1d608fe3fa57806c915833600e06c6
#
_entry.id   3f1d608fe3fa57806c915833600e06c6
#
_cell.length_a   1.000
_cell.length_b   1.000
_cell.length_c   1.000
_cell.angle_alpha   90.00
_cell.angle_beta   90.00
_cell.angle_gamma   90.00
#
_symmetry.space_group_name_H-M   'P 1'
#
loop_
_entity.id
_entity.type
_entity.pdbx_description
1 polymer ?
#
loop_
_entity_poly.entity_id
_entity_poly.type
_entity_poly.pdbx_seq_one_letter_code
_entity_poly.pdbx_strand_id
1 'polypeptide(L)'
;MTMSQNPVVLTKASTDAGSEEVVDANVHVVNAMYGSLLDAGEIAPAALGSYYVDFYVTQSLEGGFAQYVFTADRDEVDPLIREGLSGMGATAHLELFNRTAAAFDALSKEDEERYLDGDLDTEEESPDAVRSMEELDGEFEELFETENITALNAAWLLCQEGLLVLDDEELGAYIERQVALIPNLEERQATAD
;
A
#
# COMPACT_ATOMS: atom_id res chain seq x y z
N MET A 1 -21.69 18.40 9.06
CA MET A 1 -20.49 19.05 8.53
C MET A 1 -19.73 17.94 7.83
N THR A 2 -19.77 17.89 6.51
CA THR A 2 -18.91 17.00 5.72
C THR A 2 -17.49 17.48 5.96
N MET A 3 -16.67 16.67 6.63
CA MET A 3 -15.23 16.92 6.66
C MET A 3 -14.79 16.95 5.19
N SER A 4 -14.18 18.03 4.77
CA SER A 4 -13.57 18.13 3.46
C SER A 4 -12.50 17.05 3.42
N GLN A 5 -12.72 16.00 2.64
CA GLN A 5 -11.66 15.01 2.41
C GLN A 5 -10.48 15.76 1.80
N ASN A 6 -9.29 15.56 2.36
CA ASN A 6 -8.08 16.11 1.78
C ASN A 6 -7.94 15.58 0.33
N PRO A 7 -7.51 16.41 -0.62
CA PRO A 7 -7.30 15.96 -1.99
C PRO A 7 -6.10 15.00 -2.08
N VAL A 8 -6.09 14.16 -3.11
CA VAL A 8 -4.84 13.55 -3.57
C VAL A 8 -3.91 14.67 -4.02
N VAL A 9 -2.63 14.59 -3.64
CA VAL A 9 -1.62 15.59 -3.99
C VAL A 9 -0.50 14.92 -4.76
N LEU A 10 -0.19 15.45 -5.93
CA LEU A 10 0.91 14.99 -6.77
C LEU A 10 1.79 16.19 -7.16
N THR A 11 3.02 15.91 -7.57
CA THR A 11 3.88 16.94 -8.12
C THR A 11 3.68 17.05 -9.64
N LYS A 12 3.85 18.27 -10.17
CA LYS A 12 3.72 18.51 -11.59
C LYS A 12 4.75 17.72 -12.41
N ALA A 13 5.96 17.57 -11.89
CA ALA A 13 7.01 16.81 -12.53
C ALA A 13 6.61 15.33 -12.71
N SER A 14 5.93 14.73 -11.72
CA SER A 14 5.51 13.35 -11.78
C SER A 14 4.36 13.10 -12.77
N THR A 15 3.42 14.05 -12.87
CA THR A 15 2.24 13.87 -13.76
C THR A 15 2.60 13.87 -15.25
N ASP A 16 3.75 14.42 -15.62
CA ASP A 16 4.26 14.47 -17.00
C ASP A 16 5.27 13.36 -17.33
N ALA A 17 5.74 12.60 -16.33
CA ALA A 17 6.85 11.66 -16.48
C ALA A 17 6.36 10.24 -16.85
N GLY A 18 5.55 9.60 -16.01
CA GLY A 18 5.04 8.24 -16.28
C GLY A 18 4.29 7.65 -15.07
N SER A 19 3.86 6.40 -15.21
CA SER A 19 3.06 5.76 -14.17
C SER A 19 3.85 5.49 -12.89
N GLU A 20 5.10 5.08 -12.99
CA GLU A 20 5.98 4.86 -11.84
C GLU A 20 6.17 6.16 -11.08
N GLU A 21 6.51 7.24 -11.76
CA GLU A 21 6.75 8.54 -11.15
C GLU A 21 5.50 9.13 -10.48
N VAL A 22 4.31 8.83 -11.00
CA VAL A 22 3.05 9.22 -10.36
C VAL A 22 2.85 8.49 -9.03
N VAL A 23 3.07 7.17 -9.02
CA VAL A 23 2.94 6.34 -7.81
C VAL A 23 4.01 6.72 -6.79
N ASP A 24 5.26 6.85 -7.21
CA ASP A 24 6.39 7.28 -6.36
C ASP A 24 6.14 8.64 -5.73
N ALA A 25 5.60 9.59 -6.50
CA ALA A 25 5.25 10.91 -5.96
C ALA A 25 4.17 10.81 -4.88
N ASN A 26 3.14 9.97 -5.08
CA ASN A 26 2.13 9.73 -4.05
C ASN A 26 2.75 9.11 -2.80
N VAL A 27 3.61 8.10 -2.95
CA VAL A 27 4.34 7.46 -1.83
C VAL A 27 5.16 8.51 -1.08
N HIS A 28 5.89 9.37 -1.80
CA HIS A 28 6.68 10.44 -1.19
C HIS A 28 5.81 11.44 -0.41
N VAL A 29 4.69 11.86 -0.97
CA VAL A 29 3.75 12.78 -0.32
C VAL A 29 3.14 12.16 0.93
N VAL A 30 2.67 10.92 0.86
CA VAL A 30 2.09 10.21 2.02
C VAL A 30 3.13 10.03 3.12
N ASN A 31 4.36 9.63 2.78
CA ASN A 31 5.45 9.54 3.75
C ASN A 31 5.77 10.88 4.41
N ALA A 32 5.77 11.97 3.64
CA ALA A 32 6.00 13.31 4.18
C ALA A 32 4.86 13.76 5.11
N MET A 33 3.61 13.38 4.81
CA MET A 33 2.46 13.65 5.67
C MET A 33 2.55 12.86 6.99
N TYR A 34 2.84 11.56 6.94
CA TYR A 34 3.05 10.75 8.15
C TYR A 34 4.24 11.27 8.98
N GLY A 35 5.36 11.58 8.33
CA GLY A 35 6.53 12.18 8.98
C GLY A 35 6.25 13.55 9.61
N SER A 36 5.18 14.20 9.18
CA SER A 36 4.68 15.48 9.72
C SER A 36 3.52 15.30 10.70
N LEU A 37 3.30 14.09 11.22
CA LEU A 37 2.31 13.72 12.24
C LEU A 37 0.84 13.80 11.76
N LEU A 38 0.57 13.75 10.46
CA LEU A 38 -0.79 13.52 9.99
C LEU A 38 -1.17 12.04 10.19
N ASP A 39 -2.41 11.80 10.62
CA ASP A 39 -2.97 10.45 10.74
C ASP A 39 -3.63 10.01 9.41
N ALA A 40 -3.86 8.71 9.26
CA ALA A 40 -4.54 8.14 8.10
C ALA A 40 -5.89 8.83 7.79
N GLY A 41 -6.66 9.22 8.82
CA GLY A 41 -7.94 9.94 8.66
C GLY A 41 -7.80 11.38 8.13
N GLU A 42 -6.59 11.91 8.07
CA GLU A 42 -6.26 13.26 7.58
C GLU A 42 -5.62 13.25 6.19
N ILE A 43 -5.35 12.06 5.64
CA ILE A 43 -4.83 11.83 4.29
C ILE A 43 -5.98 11.39 3.38
N ALA A 44 -5.90 11.71 2.09
CA ALA A 44 -6.91 11.31 1.12
C ALA A 44 -7.02 9.78 1.04
N PRO A 45 -8.22 9.19 1.13
CA PRO A 45 -8.39 7.73 1.07
C PRO A 45 -7.77 7.10 -0.18
N ALA A 46 -7.89 7.76 -1.34
CA ALA A 46 -7.28 7.27 -2.57
C ALA A 46 -5.74 7.34 -2.53
N ALA A 47 -5.16 8.35 -1.88
CA ALA A 47 -3.71 8.43 -1.70
C ALA A 47 -3.21 7.29 -0.79
N LEU A 48 -3.93 6.99 0.29
CA LEU A 48 -3.61 5.87 1.18
C LEU A 48 -3.79 4.51 0.50
N GLY A 49 -4.90 4.30 -0.20
CA GLY A 49 -5.12 3.05 -0.95
C GLY A 49 -4.02 2.80 -1.97
N SER A 50 -3.61 3.83 -2.72
CA SER A 50 -2.48 3.76 -3.65
C SER A 50 -1.16 3.42 -2.93
N TYR A 51 -0.87 4.11 -1.83
CA TYR A 51 0.33 3.91 -1.02
C TYR A 51 0.45 2.48 -0.50
N TYR A 52 -0.63 1.94 0.08
CA TYR A 52 -0.60 0.58 0.64
C TYR A 52 -0.66 -0.52 -0.42
N VAL A 53 -1.26 -0.27 -1.58
CA VAL A 53 -1.15 -1.19 -2.73
C VAL A 53 0.28 -1.25 -3.23
N ASP A 54 0.97 -0.12 -3.38
CA ASP A 54 2.38 -0.08 -3.76
C ASP A 54 3.27 -0.78 -2.72
N PHE A 55 3.03 -0.53 -1.44
CA PHE A 55 3.71 -1.24 -0.35
C PHE A 55 3.52 -2.76 -0.45
N TYR A 56 2.27 -3.24 -0.61
CA TYR A 56 1.99 -4.67 -0.77
C TYR A 56 2.71 -5.28 -1.97
N VAL A 57 2.66 -4.61 -3.12
CA VAL A 57 3.33 -5.06 -4.35
C VAL A 57 4.84 -5.16 -4.14
N THR A 58 5.45 -4.13 -3.57
CA THR A 58 6.90 -4.09 -3.31
C THR A 58 7.31 -5.21 -2.36
N GLN A 59 6.61 -5.41 -1.24
CA GLN A 59 6.94 -6.47 -0.30
C GLN A 59 6.75 -7.86 -0.91
N SER A 60 5.68 -8.06 -1.68
CA SER A 60 5.41 -9.34 -2.34
C SER A 60 6.44 -9.68 -3.43
N LEU A 61 6.98 -8.70 -4.13
CA LEU A 61 8.08 -8.90 -5.09
C LEU A 61 9.42 -9.19 -4.39
N GLU A 62 9.65 -8.68 -3.18
CA GLU A 62 10.89 -8.91 -2.43
C GLU A 62 10.95 -10.30 -1.80
N GLY A 63 9.83 -10.82 -1.29
CA GLY A 63 9.84 -12.08 -0.55
C GLY A 63 8.46 -12.73 -0.39
N GLY A 64 7.58 -12.61 -1.39
CA GLY A 64 6.25 -13.21 -1.38
C GLY A 64 5.32 -12.58 -0.34
N PHE A 65 4.20 -13.23 -0.13
CA PHE A 65 3.24 -12.78 0.90
C PHE A 65 3.83 -12.88 2.32
N ALA A 66 4.83 -13.74 2.54
CA ALA A 66 5.55 -13.83 3.81
C ALA A 66 6.22 -12.50 4.19
N GLN A 67 6.91 -11.84 3.25
CA GLN A 67 7.56 -10.56 3.48
C GLN A 67 6.52 -9.47 3.81
N TYR A 68 5.38 -9.46 3.11
CA TYR A 68 4.28 -8.56 3.42
C TYR A 68 3.75 -8.76 4.83
N VAL A 69 3.46 -10.00 5.24
CA VAL A 69 2.97 -10.33 6.60
C VAL A 69 3.97 -9.92 7.67
N PHE A 70 5.26 -10.12 7.42
CA PHE A 70 6.32 -9.77 8.36
C PHE A 70 6.43 -8.27 8.61
N THR A 71 6.10 -7.45 7.62
CA THR A 71 6.30 -5.99 7.66
C THR A 71 5.02 -5.18 7.94
N ALA A 72 3.83 -5.78 7.75
CA ALA A 72 2.55 -5.11 7.85
C ALA A 72 1.79 -5.43 9.15
N ASP A 73 1.16 -4.42 9.75
CA ASP A 73 0.03 -4.64 10.64
C ASP A 73 -1.22 -4.91 9.76
N ARG A 74 -1.48 -6.20 9.50
CA ARG A 74 -2.51 -6.62 8.56
C ARG A 74 -3.92 -6.18 8.96
N ASP A 75 -4.22 -6.05 10.25
CA ASP A 75 -5.54 -5.61 10.71
C ASP A 75 -5.82 -4.17 10.25
N GLU A 76 -4.79 -3.34 10.19
CA GLU A 76 -4.90 -1.95 9.73
C GLU A 76 -4.71 -1.80 8.21
N VAL A 77 -3.79 -2.57 7.61
CA VAL A 77 -3.34 -2.37 6.23
C VAL A 77 -4.18 -3.14 5.21
N ASP A 78 -4.60 -4.38 5.49
CA ASP A 78 -5.40 -5.20 4.57
C ASP A 78 -6.68 -4.50 4.07
N PRO A 79 -7.46 -3.78 4.90
CA PRO A 79 -8.62 -3.02 4.42
C PRO A 79 -8.25 -1.95 3.39
N LEU A 80 -7.14 -1.23 3.61
CA LEU A 80 -6.69 -0.16 2.72
C LEU A 80 -6.19 -0.69 1.37
N ILE A 81 -5.52 -1.85 1.37
CA ILE A 81 -5.14 -2.55 0.14
C ILE A 81 -6.38 -2.97 -0.65
N ARG A 82 -7.38 -3.57 0.00
CA ARG A 82 -8.63 -3.99 -0.67
C ARG A 82 -9.37 -2.80 -1.27
N GLU A 83 -9.47 -1.69 -0.55
CA GLU A 83 -10.08 -0.46 -1.04
C GLU A 83 -9.28 0.12 -2.22
N GLY A 84 -7.96 0.14 -2.14
CA GLY A 84 -7.08 0.59 -3.21
C GLY A 84 -7.23 -0.26 -4.47
N LEU A 85 -7.06 -1.58 -4.37
CA LEU A 85 -7.21 -2.52 -5.50
C LEU A 85 -8.59 -2.43 -6.15
N SER A 86 -9.65 -2.31 -5.34
CA SER A 86 -11.00 -2.11 -5.83
C SER A 86 -11.16 -0.75 -6.54
N GLY A 87 -10.64 0.32 -5.94
CA GLY A 87 -10.74 1.68 -6.46
C GLY A 87 -10.05 1.88 -7.80
N MET A 88 -8.87 1.28 -7.98
CA MET A 88 -8.12 1.33 -9.24
C MET A 88 -8.59 0.31 -10.29
N GLY A 89 -9.56 -0.55 -9.94
CA GLY A 89 -10.10 -1.55 -10.84
C GLY A 89 -9.19 -2.77 -11.07
N ALA A 90 -8.19 -2.99 -10.23
CA ALA A 90 -7.27 -4.13 -10.26
C ALA A 90 -7.96 -5.41 -9.73
N THR A 91 -8.97 -5.88 -10.45
CA THR A 91 -9.88 -6.93 -9.98
C THR A 91 -9.18 -8.26 -9.78
N ALA A 92 -8.26 -8.64 -10.68
CA ALA A 92 -7.53 -9.89 -10.58
C ALA A 92 -6.56 -9.87 -9.38
N HIS A 93 -5.85 -8.77 -9.15
CA HIS A 93 -5.03 -8.58 -7.97
C HIS A 93 -5.85 -8.60 -6.67
N LEU A 94 -7.04 -7.99 -6.65
CA LEU A 94 -7.92 -8.02 -5.48
C LEU A 94 -8.40 -9.45 -5.16
N GLU A 95 -8.75 -10.22 -6.19
CA GLU A 95 -9.17 -11.61 -6.01
C GLU A 95 -8.01 -12.46 -5.47
N LEU A 96 -6.81 -12.30 -6.05
CA LEU A 96 -5.62 -13.00 -5.59
C LEU A 96 -5.26 -12.62 -4.15
N PHE A 97 -5.21 -11.32 -3.82
CA PHE A 97 -4.95 -10.84 -2.46
C PHE A 97 -5.91 -11.47 -1.43
N ASN A 98 -7.22 -11.50 -1.75
CA ASN A 98 -8.21 -12.10 -0.85
C ASN A 98 -8.02 -13.61 -0.67
N ARG A 99 -7.67 -14.34 -1.73
CA ARG A 99 -7.38 -15.78 -1.65
C ARG A 99 -6.13 -16.05 -0.82
N THR A 100 -5.07 -15.27 -1.04
CA THR A 100 -3.79 -15.40 -0.33
C THR A 100 -3.94 -15.08 1.15
N ALA A 101 -4.59 -13.97 1.48
CA ALA A 101 -4.87 -13.60 2.87
C ALA A 101 -5.70 -14.67 3.59
N ALA A 102 -6.76 -15.19 2.95
CA ALA A 102 -7.60 -16.25 3.54
C ALA A 102 -6.84 -17.57 3.69
N ALA A 103 -5.97 -17.95 2.75
CA ALA A 103 -5.14 -19.14 2.84
C ALA A 103 -4.14 -19.03 3.99
N PHE A 104 -3.47 -17.86 4.13
CA PHE A 104 -2.57 -17.59 5.24
C PHE A 104 -3.29 -17.67 6.60
N ASP A 105 -4.45 -17.02 6.73
CA ASP A 105 -5.24 -17.03 7.97
C ASP A 105 -5.75 -18.43 8.37
N ALA A 106 -5.77 -19.36 7.44
CA ALA A 106 -6.17 -20.76 7.67
C ALA A 106 -4.99 -21.68 8.03
N LEU A 107 -3.74 -21.20 7.97
CA LEU A 107 -2.57 -21.99 8.33
C LEU A 107 -2.61 -22.42 9.80
N SER A 108 -2.07 -23.60 10.09
CA SER A 108 -1.71 -23.94 11.46
C SER A 108 -0.50 -23.11 11.90
N LYS A 109 -0.31 -22.93 13.21
CA LYS A 109 0.89 -22.20 13.70
C LYS A 109 2.20 -22.81 13.22
N GLU A 110 2.25 -24.12 13.09
CA GLU A 110 3.45 -24.81 12.60
C GLU A 110 3.70 -24.54 11.12
N ASP A 111 2.63 -24.52 10.29
CA ASP A 111 2.75 -24.22 8.87
C ASP A 111 3.02 -22.71 8.62
N GLU A 112 2.43 -21.83 9.44
CA GLU A 112 2.72 -20.39 9.43
C GLU A 112 4.20 -20.12 9.72
N GLU A 113 4.76 -20.70 10.80
CA GLU A 113 6.17 -20.57 11.13
C GLU A 113 7.07 -21.07 9.98
N ARG A 114 6.75 -22.23 9.39
CA ARG A 114 7.50 -22.77 8.25
C ARG A 114 7.43 -21.88 7.01
N TYR A 115 6.27 -21.33 6.70
CA TYR A 115 6.09 -20.44 5.57
C TYR A 115 6.87 -19.12 5.77
N LEU A 116 6.81 -18.55 6.98
CA LEU A 116 7.50 -17.29 7.30
C LEU A 116 9.01 -17.44 7.40
N ASP A 117 9.52 -18.57 7.89
CA ASP A 117 10.96 -18.82 8.01
C ASP A 117 11.63 -19.13 6.66
N GLY A 118 10.85 -19.46 5.62
CA GLY A 118 11.37 -19.82 4.30
C GLY A 118 12.25 -21.08 4.32
N ASP A 119 12.14 -21.92 5.35
CA ASP A 119 13.03 -23.07 5.60
C ASP A 119 12.61 -24.29 4.75
N LEU A 120 12.63 -24.07 3.42
CA LEU A 120 12.26 -25.06 2.40
C LEU A 120 13.46 -25.81 1.84
N ASP A 121 14.64 -25.68 2.47
CA ASP A 121 15.90 -26.31 2.02
C ASP A 121 15.98 -27.83 2.23
N THR A 122 14.93 -28.46 2.72
CA THR A 122 14.87 -29.91 2.78
C THR A 122 13.88 -30.44 1.76
N GLU A 123 14.36 -31.30 0.85
CA GLU A 123 13.56 -32.11 -0.09
C GLU A 123 12.50 -33.04 0.62
N GLU A 124 12.28 -32.86 1.90
CA GLU A 124 11.23 -33.48 2.68
C GLU A 124 9.94 -32.68 2.47
N GLU A 125 8.94 -33.34 1.91
CA GLU A 125 7.60 -32.91 1.59
C GLU A 125 7.08 -31.70 2.41
N SER A 126 7.14 -30.51 1.83
CA SER A 126 6.45 -29.34 2.41
C SER A 126 4.98 -29.68 2.60
N PRO A 127 4.37 -29.31 3.75
CA PRO A 127 2.94 -29.50 3.97
C PRO A 127 2.14 -28.89 2.80
N ASP A 128 1.03 -29.54 2.44
CA ASP A 128 0.19 -29.09 1.33
C ASP A 128 -0.23 -27.61 1.49
N ALA A 129 -0.43 -27.15 2.74
CA ALA A 129 -0.82 -25.79 3.04
C ALA A 129 0.30 -24.78 2.73
N VAL A 130 1.57 -25.09 3.06
CA VAL A 130 2.74 -24.25 2.75
C VAL A 130 2.95 -24.19 1.24
N ARG A 131 2.88 -25.34 0.55
CA ARG A 131 2.98 -25.41 -0.91
C ARG A 131 1.89 -24.58 -1.60
N SER A 132 0.68 -24.56 -1.07
CA SER A 132 -0.39 -23.72 -1.60
C SER A 132 -0.10 -22.23 -1.44
N MET A 133 0.61 -21.80 -0.40
CA MET A 133 1.05 -20.42 -0.26
C MET A 133 2.11 -20.07 -1.31
N GLU A 134 3.08 -20.96 -1.56
CA GLU A 134 4.10 -20.79 -2.61
C GLU A 134 3.48 -20.72 -4.01
N GLU A 135 2.46 -21.52 -4.28
CA GLU A 135 1.71 -21.45 -5.54
C GLU A 135 1.01 -20.09 -5.70
N LEU A 136 0.46 -19.52 -4.63
CA LEU A 136 -0.15 -18.18 -4.64
C LEU A 136 0.89 -17.06 -4.82
N ASP A 137 2.09 -17.20 -4.27
CA ASP A 137 3.21 -16.29 -4.52
C ASP A 137 3.62 -16.34 -6.00
N GLY A 138 3.68 -17.54 -6.60
CA GLY A 138 3.93 -17.71 -8.03
C GLY A 138 2.82 -17.10 -8.91
N GLU A 139 1.54 -17.25 -8.51
CA GLU A 139 0.42 -16.58 -9.22
C GLU A 139 0.54 -15.06 -9.16
N PHE A 140 1.05 -14.51 -8.05
CA PHE A 140 1.27 -13.06 -7.93
C PHE A 140 2.33 -12.56 -8.91
N GLU A 141 3.46 -13.27 -9.03
CA GLU A 141 4.53 -12.92 -9.98
C GLU A 141 4.02 -12.95 -11.42
N GLU A 142 3.29 -14.00 -11.81
CA GLU A 142 2.70 -14.12 -13.15
C GLU A 142 1.66 -13.01 -13.41
N LEU A 143 0.85 -12.68 -12.43
CA LEU A 143 -0.15 -11.62 -12.55
C LEU A 143 0.51 -10.24 -12.67
N PHE A 144 1.56 -9.98 -11.91
CA PHE A 144 2.33 -8.74 -11.97
C PHE A 144 2.94 -8.50 -13.36
N GLU A 145 3.40 -9.58 -14.05
CA GLU A 145 3.92 -9.47 -15.41
C GLU A 145 2.82 -9.22 -16.46
N THR A 146 1.59 -9.68 -16.22
CA THR A 146 0.50 -9.65 -17.19
C THR A 146 -0.49 -8.50 -17.00
N GLU A 147 -0.70 -8.02 -15.79
CA GLU A 147 -1.53 -6.86 -15.46
C GLU A 147 -0.65 -5.74 -14.86
N ASN A 148 -0.53 -4.64 -15.57
CA ASN A 148 0.28 -3.50 -15.12
C ASN A 148 -0.43 -2.74 -13.98
N ILE A 149 -0.27 -3.24 -12.76
CA ILE A 149 -0.89 -2.64 -11.56
C ILE A 149 -0.39 -1.22 -11.30
N THR A 150 0.87 -0.92 -11.61
CA THR A 150 1.42 0.44 -11.48
C THR A 150 0.70 1.42 -12.40
N ALA A 151 0.39 1.00 -13.64
CA ALA A 151 -0.37 1.84 -14.55
C ALA A 151 -1.83 2.04 -14.10
N LEU A 152 -2.48 1.01 -13.54
CA LEU A 152 -3.82 1.13 -12.96
C LEU A 152 -3.82 2.07 -11.75
N ASN A 153 -2.84 1.95 -10.87
CA ASN A 153 -2.66 2.80 -9.70
C ASN A 153 -2.47 4.27 -10.10
N ALA A 154 -1.54 4.55 -11.00
CA ALA A 154 -1.30 5.90 -11.51
C ALA A 154 -2.54 6.51 -12.18
N ALA A 155 -3.23 5.76 -13.04
CA ALA A 155 -4.45 6.21 -13.69
C ALA A 155 -5.55 6.53 -12.68
N TRP A 156 -5.68 5.73 -11.64
CA TRP A 156 -6.64 5.95 -10.55
C TRP A 156 -6.34 7.23 -9.77
N LEU A 157 -5.07 7.48 -9.42
CA LEU A 157 -4.65 8.72 -8.76
C LEU A 157 -4.94 9.95 -9.62
N LEU A 158 -4.61 9.88 -10.91
CA LEU A 158 -4.79 10.99 -11.85
C LEU A 158 -6.26 11.32 -12.13
N CYS A 159 -7.18 10.38 -11.96
CA CYS A 159 -8.61 10.61 -12.18
C CYS A 159 -9.38 11.02 -10.90
N GLN A 160 -8.70 11.22 -9.77
CA GLN A 160 -9.38 11.61 -8.53
C GLN A 160 -10.01 13.01 -8.64
N GLU A 161 -11.25 13.12 -8.19
CA GLU A 161 -11.92 14.41 -8.12
C GLU A 161 -11.22 15.31 -7.10
N GLY A 162 -10.87 16.50 -7.52
CA GLY A 162 -10.14 17.45 -6.68
C GLY A 162 -8.65 17.18 -6.56
N LEU A 163 -8.06 16.34 -7.43
CA LEU A 163 -6.60 16.18 -7.51
C LEU A 163 -5.90 17.54 -7.48
N LEU A 164 -4.94 17.68 -6.58
CA LEU A 164 -4.10 18.87 -6.45
C LEU A 164 -2.70 18.58 -7.02
N VAL A 165 -2.35 19.28 -8.07
CA VAL A 165 -1.02 19.19 -8.68
C VAL A 165 -0.22 20.43 -8.28
N LEU A 166 0.91 20.23 -7.60
CA LEU A 166 1.78 21.28 -7.06
C LEU A 166 3.15 21.25 -7.71
N ASP A 167 3.81 22.41 -7.76
CA ASP A 167 5.24 22.43 -7.99
C ASP A 167 5.98 21.90 -6.75
N ASP A 168 7.15 21.27 -6.94
CA ASP A 168 7.88 20.62 -5.83
C ASP A 168 8.19 21.60 -4.68
N GLU A 169 8.42 22.87 -5.01
CA GLU A 169 8.68 23.94 -4.03
C GLU A 169 7.45 24.27 -3.17
N GLU A 170 6.24 23.99 -3.67
CA GLU A 170 4.97 24.29 -2.98
C GLU A 170 4.53 23.17 -2.04
N LEU A 171 5.03 21.94 -2.25
CA LEU A 171 4.63 20.75 -1.48
C LEU A 171 4.90 20.93 0.03
N GLY A 172 6.09 21.40 0.39
CA GLY A 172 6.44 21.66 1.79
C GLY A 172 5.47 22.63 2.47
N ALA A 173 5.19 23.77 1.81
CA ALA A 173 4.23 24.75 2.32
C ALA A 173 2.78 24.23 2.38
N TYR A 174 2.41 23.30 1.49
CA TYR A 174 1.13 22.62 1.58
C TYR A 174 1.04 21.73 2.82
N ILE A 175 2.05 20.88 3.07
CA ILE A 175 2.09 19.99 4.23
C ILE A 175 2.08 20.81 5.54
N GLU A 176 2.87 21.87 5.65
CA GLU A 176 2.86 22.77 6.81
C GLU A 176 1.46 23.34 7.11
N ARG A 177 0.70 23.69 6.07
CA ARG A 177 -0.70 24.13 6.26
C ARG A 177 -1.61 23.02 6.77
N GLN A 178 -1.41 21.76 6.34
CA GLN A 178 -2.17 20.63 6.86
C GLN A 178 -1.83 20.36 8.32
N VAL A 179 -0.55 20.37 8.67
CA VAL A 179 -0.08 20.23 10.07
C VAL A 179 -0.71 21.29 10.98
N ALA A 180 -0.81 22.53 10.53
CA ALA A 180 -1.45 23.60 11.30
C ALA A 180 -2.95 23.38 11.58
N LEU A 181 -3.60 22.45 10.89
CA LEU A 181 -5.00 22.08 11.09
C LEU A 181 -5.17 20.92 12.07
N ILE A 182 -4.10 20.27 12.51
CA ILE A 182 -4.16 19.14 13.45
C ILE A 182 -4.60 19.66 14.84
N PRO A 183 -5.75 19.19 15.38
CA PRO A 183 -6.30 19.76 16.62
C PRO A 183 -5.46 19.46 17.88
N ASN A 184 -4.72 18.36 17.88
CA ASN A 184 -3.94 17.83 19.00
C ASN A 184 -2.45 17.68 18.68
N LEU A 185 -1.90 18.57 17.87
CA LEU A 185 -0.51 18.51 17.39
C LEU A 185 0.51 18.42 18.54
N GLU A 186 0.33 19.18 19.62
CA GLU A 186 1.24 19.15 20.78
C GLU A 186 1.27 17.77 21.46
N GLU A 187 0.13 17.08 21.54
CA GLU A 187 0.05 15.72 22.10
C GLU A 187 0.76 14.70 21.21
N ARG A 188 0.59 14.81 19.88
CA ARG A 188 1.26 13.93 18.92
C ARG A 188 2.77 14.13 18.94
N GLN A 189 3.24 15.36 19.05
CA GLN A 189 4.67 15.67 19.17
C GLN A 189 5.27 15.06 20.44
N ALA A 190 4.56 15.11 21.56
CA ALA A 190 5.01 14.54 22.82
C ALA A 190 5.06 13.01 22.84
N THR A 191 4.34 12.35 21.91
CA THR A 191 4.30 10.87 21.81
C THR A 191 5.34 10.35 20.80
N ALA A 192 5.80 11.21 19.89
CA ALA A 192 6.79 10.87 18.85
C ALA A 192 8.25 11.00 19.32
N ASP A 193 8.52 11.64 20.47
CA ASP A 193 9.82 11.76 21.14
C ASP A 193 10.06 10.54 22.08
#